data_739402e161e9fbf49416dfeb2266889b
#
_entry.id   739402e161e9fbf49416dfeb2266889b
#
_cell.length_a   1.000
_cell.length_b   1.000
_cell.length_c   1.000
_cell.angle_alpha   90.00
_cell.angle_beta   90.00
_cell.angle_gamma   90.00
#
_symmetry.space_group_name_H-M   'P 1'
#
loop_
_entity.id
_entity.type
_entity.pdbx_description
1 polymer ?
#
loop_
_entity_poly.entity_id
_entity_poly.type
_entity_poly.pdbx_seq_one_letter_code
_entity_poly.pdbx_strand_id
1 'polypeptide(L)'
;MDDFLYAVEREFDLPVDILWAAWTDPVALEVWYHPTDLSVVPGSVVSDPVEGGAWSVAIDVPAEGVVAYFWGRYTAVAPNARLDHTLAYSQSAEEFAARDDDAPHHLVRIEFENRGFRSWVKFSQFGDLPEAEALRAQAGMESYFDSLAAYLTT
;
A
#
# COMPACT_ATOMS: atom_id res chain seq x y z
N MET A 1 10.80 5.69 17.77
CA MET A 1 9.86 4.55 17.79
C MET A 1 8.57 4.97 17.09
N ASP A 2 8.10 4.12 16.19
CA ASP A 2 6.92 4.46 15.41
C ASP A 2 5.65 4.04 16.15
N ASP A 3 4.75 5.00 16.33
CA ASP A 3 3.48 4.74 16.99
C ASP A 3 2.45 4.20 16.00
N PHE A 4 1.59 3.31 16.50
CA PHE A 4 0.45 2.84 15.72
C PHE A 4 -0.47 4.00 15.37
N LEU A 5 -0.81 4.14 14.08
CA LEU A 5 -1.68 5.20 13.60
C LEU A 5 -3.09 4.71 13.32
N TYR A 6 -3.22 3.65 12.53
CA TYR A 6 -4.51 3.07 12.17
C TYR A 6 -4.31 1.70 11.53
N ALA A 7 -5.41 0.96 11.42
CA ALA A 7 -5.45 -0.29 10.67
C ALA A 7 -6.77 -0.40 9.92
N VAL A 8 -6.72 -1.10 8.79
CA VAL A 8 -7.90 -1.48 8.02
C VAL A 8 -7.78 -2.96 7.72
N GLU A 9 -8.85 -3.71 7.95
CA GLU A 9 -8.86 -5.14 7.68
C GLU A 9 -10.13 -5.54 6.94
N ARG A 10 -10.02 -6.62 6.16
CA ARG A 10 -11.17 -7.13 5.41
C ARG A 10 -10.97 -8.57 5.03
N GLU A 11 -12.05 -9.34 5.04
CA GLU A 11 -12.07 -10.70 4.52
C GLU A 11 -12.50 -10.67 3.06
N PHE A 12 -11.87 -11.54 2.24
CA PHE A 12 -12.19 -11.68 0.83
C PHE A 12 -12.57 -13.13 0.52
N ASP A 13 -13.48 -13.30 -0.41
CA ASP A 13 -14.05 -14.59 -0.78
C ASP A 13 -13.21 -15.26 -1.87
N LEU A 14 -11.93 -15.46 -1.58
CA LEU A 14 -10.94 -16.10 -2.47
C LEU A 14 -9.73 -16.59 -1.66
N PRO A 15 -8.94 -17.53 -2.21
CA PRO A 15 -7.78 -18.07 -1.50
C PRO A 15 -6.69 -17.03 -1.25
N VAL A 16 -5.91 -17.23 -0.18
CA VAL A 16 -4.88 -16.28 0.26
C VAL A 16 -3.76 -16.05 -0.76
N ASP A 17 -3.43 -17.04 -1.56
CA ASP A 17 -2.37 -16.89 -2.58
C ASP A 17 -2.77 -15.88 -3.66
N ILE A 18 -4.04 -15.80 -4.00
CA ILE A 18 -4.57 -14.81 -4.95
C ILE A 18 -4.52 -13.41 -4.32
N LEU A 19 -4.90 -13.32 -3.04
CA LEU A 19 -4.83 -12.06 -2.30
C LEU A 19 -3.38 -11.56 -2.17
N TRP A 20 -2.45 -12.47 -1.84
CA TRP A 20 -1.02 -12.15 -1.77
C TRP A 20 -0.49 -11.61 -3.10
N ALA A 21 -0.83 -12.26 -4.21
CA ALA A 21 -0.42 -11.82 -5.54
C ALA A 21 -0.92 -10.41 -5.85
N ALA A 22 -2.15 -10.07 -5.44
CA ALA A 22 -2.69 -8.73 -5.64
C ALA A 22 -1.87 -7.64 -4.93
N TRP A 23 -1.26 -7.97 -3.79
CA TRP A 23 -0.46 -7.02 -3.00
C TRP A 23 1.02 -6.96 -3.40
N THR A 24 1.51 -7.90 -4.19
CA THR A 24 2.94 -8.02 -4.52
C THR A 24 3.25 -7.89 -6.01
N ASP A 25 2.32 -8.26 -6.88
CA ASP A 25 2.52 -8.18 -8.33
C ASP A 25 2.40 -6.73 -8.80
N PRO A 26 3.44 -6.15 -9.42
CA PRO A 26 3.38 -4.75 -9.88
C PRO A 26 2.29 -4.51 -10.91
N VAL A 27 1.96 -5.50 -11.74
CA VAL A 27 0.87 -5.37 -12.72
C VAL A 27 -0.48 -5.24 -12.01
N ALA A 28 -0.70 -6.03 -10.97
CA ALA A 28 -1.92 -5.96 -10.16
C ALA A 28 -2.00 -4.63 -9.41
N LEU A 29 -0.93 -4.22 -8.75
CA LEU A 29 -0.88 -2.96 -8.00
C LEU A 29 -1.18 -1.75 -8.88
N GLU A 30 -0.68 -1.74 -10.11
CA GLU A 30 -0.96 -0.64 -11.04
C GLU A 30 -2.45 -0.49 -11.34
N VAL A 31 -3.20 -1.58 -11.28
CA VAL A 31 -4.65 -1.56 -11.54
C VAL A 31 -5.44 -1.09 -10.33
N TRP A 32 -5.14 -1.59 -9.12
CA TRP A 32 -6.05 -1.39 -8.00
C TRP A 32 -5.54 -0.48 -6.87
N TYR A 33 -4.22 -0.25 -6.76
CA TYR A 33 -3.65 0.40 -5.57
C TYR A 33 -3.89 1.91 -5.58
N HIS A 34 -5.14 2.31 -5.38
CA HIS A 34 -5.55 3.72 -5.35
C HIS A 34 -6.92 3.84 -4.66
N PRO A 35 -7.27 5.03 -4.12
CA PRO A 35 -8.65 5.32 -3.73
C PRO A 35 -9.58 5.19 -4.95
N THR A 36 -10.85 4.90 -4.73
CA THR A 36 -11.79 4.59 -5.82
C THR A 36 -11.96 5.71 -6.85
N ASP A 37 -11.76 6.95 -6.44
CA ASP A 37 -11.91 8.14 -7.29
C ASP A 37 -10.59 8.65 -7.87
N LEU A 38 -9.50 7.98 -7.61
CA LEU A 38 -8.17 8.35 -8.11
C LEU A 38 -7.61 7.23 -9.01
N SER A 39 -6.40 7.42 -9.50
CA SER A 39 -5.74 6.41 -10.35
C SER A 39 -4.24 6.38 -10.10
N VAL A 40 -3.63 5.22 -10.40
CA VAL A 40 -2.19 5.04 -10.36
C VAL A 40 -1.57 5.65 -11.64
N VAL A 41 -0.49 6.38 -11.47
CA VAL A 41 0.28 6.89 -12.62
C VAL A 41 0.94 5.70 -13.33
N PRO A 42 0.67 5.50 -14.63
CA PRO A 42 1.27 4.37 -15.37
C PRO A 42 2.80 4.41 -15.31
N GLY A 43 3.40 3.25 -15.06
CA GLY A 43 4.84 3.10 -15.00
C GLY A 43 5.47 3.50 -13.66
N SER A 44 4.66 3.93 -12.68
CA SER A 44 5.19 4.34 -11.37
C SER A 44 5.35 3.19 -10.37
N VAL A 45 4.72 2.05 -10.63
CA VAL A 45 4.73 0.94 -9.67
C VAL A 45 6.00 0.12 -9.80
N VAL A 46 6.67 -0.07 -8.67
CA VAL A 46 7.77 -1.02 -8.53
C VAL A 46 7.42 -1.91 -7.34
N SER A 47 7.55 -3.21 -7.51
CA SER A 47 7.39 -4.16 -6.41
C SER A 47 8.32 -5.34 -6.65
N ASP A 48 9.34 -5.42 -5.81
CA ASP A 48 10.27 -6.54 -5.78
C ASP A 48 10.11 -7.21 -4.40
N PRO A 49 9.22 -8.20 -4.27
CA PRO A 49 8.78 -8.70 -2.96
C PRO A 49 9.78 -9.65 -2.32
N VAL A 50 10.95 -9.11 -2.03
CA VAL A 50 12.01 -9.76 -1.26
C VAL A 50 12.50 -8.77 -0.21
N GLU A 51 13.08 -9.24 0.88
CA GLU A 51 13.66 -8.37 1.89
C GLU A 51 14.70 -7.46 1.25
N GLY A 52 14.58 -6.14 1.47
CA GLY A 52 15.42 -5.14 0.84
C GLY A 52 14.97 -4.73 -0.57
N GLY A 53 13.97 -5.40 -1.13
CA GLY A 53 13.46 -5.08 -2.47
C GLY A 53 12.72 -3.74 -2.49
N ALA A 54 12.74 -3.08 -3.66
CA ALA A 54 12.12 -1.78 -3.82
C ALA A 54 10.59 -1.88 -3.94
N TRP A 55 9.92 -0.86 -3.42
CA TRP A 55 8.48 -0.68 -3.56
C TRP A 55 8.19 0.78 -3.88
N SER A 56 7.32 1.05 -4.83
CA SER A 56 6.89 2.42 -5.12
C SER A 56 5.55 2.46 -5.84
N VAL A 57 4.85 3.59 -5.69
CA VAL A 57 3.62 3.89 -6.43
C VAL A 57 3.41 5.39 -6.45
N ALA A 58 2.86 5.91 -7.53
CA ALA A 58 2.43 7.30 -7.62
C ALA A 58 0.93 7.35 -7.92
N ILE A 59 0.22 8.20 -7.19
CA ILE A 59 -1.22 8.37 -7.30
C ILE A 59 -1.51 9.75 -7.89
N ASP A 60 -2.26 9.78 -8.97
CA ASP A 60 -2.69 11.04 -9.60
C ASP A 60 -3.89 11.61 -8.85
N VAL A 61 -3.78 12.87 -8.43
CA VAL A 61 -4.84 13.59 -7.70
C VAL A 61 -5.19 14.85 -8.49
N PRO A 62 -5.90 14.71 -9.61
CA PRO A 62 -6.14 15.83 -10.54
C PRO A 62 -6.96 16.97 -9.93
N ALA A 63 -7.86 16.69 -9.00
CA ALA A 63 -8.65 17.73 -8.33
C ALA A 63 -7.78 18.71 -7.55
N GLU A 64 -6.62 18.30 -7.08
CA GLU A 64 -5.66 19.14 -6.34
C GLU A 64 -4.47 19.55 -7.22
N GLY A 65 -4.42 19.08 -8.46
CA GLY A 65 -3.34 19.37 -9.40
C GLY A 65 -1.99 18.81 -8.96
N VAL A 66 -1.98 17.71 -8.19
CA VAL A 66 -0.75 17.11 -7.66
C VAL A 66 -0.71 15.61 -7.94
N VAL A 67 0.51 15.07 -7.84
CA VAL A 67 0.73 13.63 -7.81
C VAL A 67 1.30 13.28 -6.43
N ALA A 68 0.73 12.28 -5.80
CA ALA A 68 1.22 11.77 -4.52
C ALA A 68 2.19 10.63 -4.80
N TYR A 69 3.45 10.82 -4.44
CA TYR A 69 4.51 9.85 -4.67
C TYR A 69 4.84 9.11 -3.39
N PHE A 70 4.90 7.77 -3.47
CA PHE A 70 5.24 6.90 -2.34
C PHE A 70 6.36 5.95 -2.75
N TRP A 71 7.31 5.72 -1.86
CA TRP A 71 8.38 4.74 -2.10
C TRP A 71 8.88 4.17 -0.78
N GLY A 72 9.56 3.04 -0.88
CA GLY A 72 10.15 2.40 0.27
C GLY A 72 10.85 1.10 -0.10
N ARG A 73 11.13 0.32 0.92
CA ARG A 73 11.74 -0.99 0.81
C ARG A 73 10.96 -2.00 1.63
N TYR A 74 10.85 -3.21 1.10
CA TYR A 74 10.31 -4.31 1.87
C TYR A 74 11.28 -4.67 2.99
N THR A 75 10.77 -4.74 4.22
CA THR A 75 11.57 -5.07 5.40
C THR A 75 11.26 -6.46 5.93
N ALA A 76 10.11 -7.02 5.60
CA ALA A 76 9.75 -8.40 5.92
C ALA A 76 8.87 -8.95 4.81
N VAL A 77 9.18 -10.14 4.33
CA VAL A 77 8.40 -10.82 3.29
C VAL A 77 8.24 -12.30 3.70
N ALA A 78 7.04 -12.66 4.12
CA ALA A 78 6.67 -14.05 4.40
C ALA A 78 5.44 -14.37 3.54
N PRO A 79 5.60 -15.10 2.43
CA PRO A 79 4.52 -15.34 1.48
C PRO A 79 3.24 -15.84 2.15
N ASN A 80 2.11 -15.23 1.78
CA ASN A 80 0.77 -15.53 2.28
C ASN A 80 0.57 -15.23 3.77
N ALA A 81 1.52 -14.59 4.45
CA ALA A 81 1.47 -14.32 5.88
C ALA A 81 1.75 -12.85 6.23
N ARG A 82 2.83 -12.27 5.72
CA ARG A 82 3.23 -10.93 6.15
C ARG A 82 4.07 -10.21 5.10
N LEU A 83 3.82 -8.93 4.97
CA LEU A 83 4.53 -8.05 4.06
C LEU A 83 4.70 -6.70 4.75
N ASP A 84 5.92 -6.36 5.16
CA ASP A 84 6.20 -5.06 5.78
C ASP A 84 7.05 -4.23 4.82
N HIS A 85 6.81 -2.91 4.80
CA HIS A 85 7.67 -1.99 4.04
C HIS A 85 7.72 -0.61 4.68
N THR A 86 8.78 0.14 4.37
CA THR A 86 8.84 1.56 4.69
C THR A 86 7.95 2.33 3.72
N LEU A 87 7.53 3.53 4.11
CA LEU A 87 6.63 4.36 3.32
C LEU A 87 7.04 5.82 3.43
N ALA A 88 7.78 6.31 2.45
CA ALA A 88 8.09 7.72 2.30
C ALA A 88 7.06 8.36 1.36
N TYR A 89 6.80 9.63 1.53
CA TYR A 89 5.80 10.37 0.76
C TYR A 89 6.37 11.71 0.32
N SER A 90 6.03 12.13 -0.90
CA SER A 90 6.34 13.45 -1.42
C SER A 90 5.36 13.83 -2.54
N GLN A 91 5.29 15.11 -2.84
CA GLN A 91 4.62 15.61 -4.03
C GLN A 91 5.62 16.06 -5.10
N SER A 92 6.91 15.79 -4.88
CA SER A 92 8.00 16.16 -5.79
C SER A 92 8.43 14.98 -6.63
N ALA A 93 8.33 15.12 -7.95
CA ALA A 93 8.81 14.11 -8.89
C ALA A 93 10.32 13.86 -8.75
N GLU A 94 11.09 14.89 -8.40
CA GLU A 94 12.53 14.77 -8.21
C GLU A 94 12.85 13.90 -6.99
N GLU A 95 12.14 14.09 -5.88
CA GLU A 95 12.30 13.28 -4.68
C GLU A 95 11.92 11.83 -4.95
N PHE A 96 10.85 11.62 -5.71
CA PHE A 96 10.42 10.28 -6.11
C PHE A 96 11.47 9.59 -6.99
N ALA A 97 12.04 10.33 -7.94
CA ALA A 97 13.10 9.79 -8.80
C ALA A 97 14.34 9.40 -8.00
N ALA A 98 14.69 10.18 -6.98
CA ALA A 98 15.83 9.89 -6.12
C ALA A 98 15.61 8.67 -5.22
N ARG A 99 14.36 8.43 -4.77
CA ARG A 99 13.99 7.33 -3.86
C ARG A 99 14.96 7.18 -2.69
N ASP A 100 15.18 8.31 -1.98
CA ASP A 100 16.09 8.35 -0.85
C ASP A 100 15.56 7.47 0.29
N ASP A 101 16.31 6.43 0.63
CA ASP A 101 15.95 5.50 1.70
C ASP A 101 16.06 6.15 3.09
N ASP A 102 16.80 7.24 3.21
CA ASP A 102 16.97 7.97 4.47
C ASP A 102 15.93 9.09 4.65
N ALA A 103 15.04 9.29 3.66
CA ALA A 103 13.96 10.26 3.80
C ALA A 103 13.05 9.88 4.98
N PRO A 104 12.40 10.87 5.62
CA PRO A 104 11.41 10.57 6.65
C PRO A 104 10.35 9.62 6.11
N HIS A 105 10.03 8.59 6.89
CA HIS A 105 9.10 7.57 6.43
C HIS A 105 8.31 6.97 7.59
N HIS A 106 7.16 6.38 7.24
CA HIS A 106 6.38 5.55 8.13
C HIS A 106 6.72 4.07 7.90
N LEU A 107 6.13 3.21 8.70
CA LEU A 107 6.19 1.77 8.51
C LEU A 107 4.80 1.25 8.20
N VAL A 108 4.73 0.28 7.29
CA VAL A 108 3.49 -0.40 6.92
C VAL A 108 3.67 -1.88 7.20
N ARG A 109 2.67 -2.48 7.83
CA ARG A 109 2.59 -3.93 8.02
C ARG A 109 1.32 -4.45 7.41
N ILE A 110 1.46 -5.43 6.54
CA ILE A 110 0.34 -6.09 5.90
C ILE A 110 0.36 -7.55 6.31
N GLU A 111 -0.67 -7.98 7.03
CA GLU A 111 -0.79 -9.35 7.53
C GLU A 111 -1.88 -10.08 6.75
N PHE A 112 -1.63 -11.35 6.44
CA PHE A 112 -2.54 -12.18 5.68
C PHE A 112 -2.90 -13.41 6.49
N GLU A 113 -4.12 -13.92 6.31
CA GLU A 113 -4.56 -15.14 6.95
C GLU A 113 -5.27 -16.03 5.95
N ASN A 114 -4.86 -17.30 5.90
CA ASN A 114 -5.51 -18.32 5.11
C ASN A 114 -6.76 -18.80 5.87
N ARG A 115 -7.94 -18.65 5.26
CA ARG A 115 -9.22 -19.08 5.82
C ARG A 115 -9.90 -20.10 4.89
N GLY A 116 -9.10 -20.97 4.25
CA GLY A 116 -9.59 -21.94 3.30
C GLY A 116 -9.94 -21.30 1.96
N PHE A 117 -11.22 -21.34 1.59
CA PHE A 117 -11.69 -20.70 0.36
C PHE A 117 -11.75 -19.18 0.49
N ARG A 118 -11.53 -18.65 1.68
CA ARG A 118 -11.49 -17.24 1.98
C ARG A 118 -10.13 -16.85 2.50
N SER A 119 -9.88 -15.55 2.53
CA SER A 119 -8.65 -14.99 3.06
C SER A 119 -8.93 -13.66 3.73
N TRP A 120 -8.02 -13.23 4.57
CA TRP A 120 -8.14 -11.99 5.33
C TRP A 120 -6.83 -11.23 5.19
N VAL A 121 -6.93 -9.90 5.14
CA VAL A 121 -5.76 -9.02 5.11
C VAL A 121 -5.99 -7.85 6.05
N LYS A 122 -4.93 -7.47 6.75
CA LYS A 122 -4.93 -6.30 7.64
C LYS A 122 -3.74 -5.42 7.29
N PHE A 123 -4.04 -4.16 6.96
CA PHE A 123 -3.06 -3.12 6.69
C PHE A 123 -2.94 -2.24 7.93
N SER A 124 -1.74 -2.14 8.50
CA SER A 124 -1.46 -1.27 9.65
C SER A 124 -0.37 -0.28 9.28
N GLN A 125 -0.53 0.97 9.71
CA GLN A 125 0.47 2.02 9.49
C GLN A 125 0.96 2.55 10.82
N PHE A 126 2.26 2.78 10.90
CA PHE A 126 2.96 3.27 12.10
C PHE A 126 3.79 4.48 11.72
N GLY A 127 3.77 5.50 12.56
CA GLY A 127 4.52 6.72 12.31
C GLY A 127 4.11 7.83 13.24
N ASP A 128 4.26 9.06 12.78
CA ASP A 128 3.92 10.26 13.54
C ASP A 128 2.98 11.13 12.70
N LEU A 129 1.71 11.15 13.07
CA LEU A 129 0.68 11.99 12.47
C LEU A 129 -0.25 12.51 13.54
N PRO A 130 -0.77 13.74 13.39
CA PRO A 130 -1.89 14.20 14.20
C PRO A 130 -3.09 13.27 14.06
N GLU A 131 -3.88 13.11 15.12
CA GLU A 131 -5.03 12.20 15.14
C GLU A 131 -5.98 12.42 13.97
N ALA A 132 -6.29 13.67 13.64
CA ALA A 132 -7.19 14.00 12.53
C ALA A 132 -6.64 13.51 11.17
N GLU A 133 -5.33 13.59 10.98
CA GLU A 133 -4.69 13.11 9.75
C GLU A 133 -4.64 11.59 9.70
N ALA A 134 -4.44 10.93 10.84
CA ALA A 134 -4.49 9.47 10.91
C ALA A 134 -5.91 8.95 10.57
N LEU A 135 -6.95 9.63 11.03
CA LEU A 135 -8.33 9.27 10.68
C LEU A 135 -8.61 9.44 9.18
N ARG A 136 -8.08 10.50 8.57
CA ARG A 136 -8.21 10.69 7.12
C ARG A 136 -7.45 9.62 6.35
N ALA A 137 -6.27 9.24 6.81
CA ALA A 137 -5.49 8.17 6.19
C ALA A 137 -6.22 6.83 6.28
N GLN A 138 -6.86 6.55 7.42
CA GLN A 138 -7.67 5.35 7.59
C GLN A 138 -8.83 5.31 6.60
N ALA A 139 -9.56 6.42 6.47
CA ALA A 139 -10.66 6.53 5.51
C ALA A 139 -10.17 6.34 4.07
N GLY A 140 -9.00 6.90 3.74
CA GLY A 140 -8.36 6.71 2.44
C GLY A 140 -8.04 5.24 2.18
N MET A 141 -7.50 4.55 3.19
CA MET A 141 -7.14 3.13 3.03
C MET A 141 -8.39 2.25 2.89
N GLU A 142 -9.51 2.59 3.53
CA GLU A 142 -10.79 1.92 3.28
C GLU A 142 -11.16 2.02 1.79
N SER A 143 -10.94 3.18 1.17
CA SER A 143 -11.20 3.38 -0.26
C SER A 143 -10.25 2.54 -1.13
N TYR A 144 -8.98 2.40 -0.76
CA TYR A 144 -8.05 1.48 -1.41
C TYR A 144 -8.58 0.04 -1.36
N PHE A 145 -9.11 -0.38 -0.21
CA PHE A 145 -9.67 -1.72 -0.05
C PHE A 145 -10.91 -1.93 -0.93
N ASP A 146 -11.69 -0.87 -1.14
CA ASP A 146 -12.82 -0.92 -2.08
C ASP A 146 -12.33 -1.15 -3.52
N SER A 147 -11.23 -0.50 -3.91
CA SER A 147 -10.59 -0.72 -5.21
C SER A 147 -10.07 -2.15 -5.34
N LEU A 148 -9.46 -2.67 -4.28
CA LEU A 148 -8.99 -4.06 -4.24
C LEU A 148 -10.15 -5.03 -4.41
N ALA A 149 -11.25 -4.81 -3.70
CA ALA A 149 -12.44 -5.66 -3.80
C ALA A 149 -12.99 -5.65 -5.24
N ALA A 150 -13.06 -4.49 -5.87
CA ALA A 150 -13.50 -4.38 -7.26
C ALA A 150 -12.57 -5.14 -8.22
N TYR A 151 -11.26 -5.01 -8.02
CA TYR A 151 -10.26 -5.72 -8.83
C TYR A 151 -10.40 -7.24 -8.71
N LEU A 152 -10.58 -7.74 -7.48
CA LEU A 152 -10.65 -9.17 -7.21
C LEU A 152 -11.95 -9.83 -7.71
N THR A 153 -12.96 -9.05 -8.05
CA THR A 153 -14.25 -9.56 -8.56
C THR A 153 -14.40 -9.44 -10.07
N THR A 154 -13.38 -8.94 -10.77
CA THR A 154 -13.41 -8.83 -12.24
C THR A 154 -12.90 -10.07 -12.95
#